data_237469bbcbfb981e289bb403576c907e
#
_entry.id   237469bbcbfb981e289bb403576c907e
#
_cell.length_a   1.000
_cell.length_b   1.000
_cell.length_c   1.000
_cell.angle_alpha   90.00
_cell.angle_beta   90.00
_cell.angle_gamma   90.00
#
_symmetry.space_group_name_H-M   'P 1'
#
loop_
_entity.id
_entity.type
_entity.pdbx_description
1 polymer ?
#
loop_
_entity_poly.entity_id
_entity_poly.type
_entity_poly.pdbx_seq_one_letter_code
_entity_poly.pdbx_strand_id
1 'polypeptide(L)'
;MINKTKSVLRKIFYNKQIKKFIIFLLRKKLISRRFRNLIQLDGFNNIYKSNIDIFNSQHDSVSRDLCIFGVTKKEEKIFNKFIEVVKNSNSFLDIGSGIGLYTLFAIKLNPSITSLSIEPNPSVFKILNKNLKNLSEFNSNHKVMNKFVSQQKLNIEFNIPTGDDFSYGTSERYLLEEKNIPFETIIVETTQISEFNHSRFEIIKIDVEGSELDVLFAIEEYLTYCNLLFIEIIDSQKDLVYDFLENNNFKPLVESKENVGNYIFISEAI
;
A
#
# COMPACT_ATOMS: atom_id res chain seq x y z
N MET A 1 -8.67 32.78 -19.22
CA MET A 1 -7.27 33.10 -18.93
C MET A 1 -6.62 32.02 -18.09
N ILE A 2 -7.22 31.50 -17.02
CA ILE A 2 -6.68 30.45 -16.12
C ILE A 2 -6.29 29.15 -16.84
N ASN A 3 -7.07 28.69 -17.84
CA ASN A 3 -6.79 27.46 -18.56
C ASN A 3 -5.58 27.56 -19.53
N LYS A 4 -5.32 28.72 -20.10
CA LYS A 4 -4.12 28.96 -20.93
C LYS A 4 -2.85 28.96 -20.08
N THR A 5 -2.88 29.56 -18.89
CA THR A 5 -1.75 29.60 -17.96
C THR A 5 -1.41 28.21 -17.45
N LYS A 6 -2.42 27.37 -17.13
CA LYS A 6 -2.21 25.95 -16.75
C LYS A 6 -1.59 25.15 -17.91
N SER A 7 -1.99 25.38 -19.15
CA SER A 7 -1.44 24.69 -20.33
C SER A 7 0.02 25.07 -20.60
N VAL A 8 0.37 26.34 -20.45
CA VAL A 8 1.76 26.81 -20.61
C VAL A 8 2.65 26.28 -19.48
N LEU A 9 2.19 26.33 -18.23
CA LEU A 9 2.89 25.74 -17.11
C LEU A 9 3.10 24.23 -17.31
N ARG A 10 2.08 23.49 -17.72
CA ARG A 10 2.21 22.07 -18.05
C ARG A 10 3.33 21.81 -19.08
N LYS A 11 3.41 22.59 -20.17
CA LYS A 11 4.47 22.44 -21.18
C LYS A 11 5.88 22.70 -20.61
N ILE A 12 6.04 23.68 -19.74
CA ILE A 12 7.30 23.97 -19.06
C ILE A 12 7.71 22.78 -18.16
N PHE A 13 6.74 22.20 -17.42
CA PHE A 13 6.98 21.06 -16.54
C PHE A 13 7.19 19.72 -17.29
N TYR A 14 6.96 19.65 -18.61
CA TYR A 14 7.33 18.50 -19.44
C TYR A 14 8.85 18.43 -19.70
N ASN A 15 9.58 19.53 -19.57
CA ASN A 15 11.02 19.52 -19.74
C ASN A 15 11.71 18.74 -18.62
N LYS A 16 12.48 17.69 -18.98
CA LYS A 16 13.16 16.78 -18.05
C LYS A 16 14.11 17.50 -17.07
N GLN A 17 14.78 18.55 -17.53
CA GLN A 17 15.71 19.34 -16.70
C GLN A 17 14.96 20.19 -15.67
N ILE A 18 13.85 20.81 -16.10
CA ILE A 18 13.00 21.63 -15.22
C ILE A 18 12.35 20.73 -14.16
N LYS A 19 11.84 19.54 -14.54
CA LYS A 19 11.33 18.56 -13.59
C LYS A 19 12.36 18.20 -12.51
N LYS A 20 13.59 17.86 -12.92
CA LYS A 20 14.68 17.53 -11.97
C LYS A 20 14.98 18.68 -11.02
N PHE A 21 15.01 19.91 -11.52
CA PHE A 21 15.27 21.10 -10.72
C PHE A 21 14.14 21.34 -9.70
N ILE A 22 12.87 21.23 -10.11
CA ILE A 22 11.73 21.39 -9.20
C ILE A 22 11.70 20.28 -8.14
N ILE A 23 11.95 19.03 -8.53
CA ILE A 23 12.08 17.92 -7.57
C ILE A 23 13.20 18.20 -6.56
N PHE A 24 14.32 18.72 -7.00
CA PHE A 24 15.42 19.15 -6.12
C PHE A 24 14.94 20.23 -5.13
N LEU A 25 14.24 21.27 -5.59
CA LEU A 25 13.71 22.34 -4.74
C LEU A 25 12.68 21.81 -3.72
N LEU A 26 11.79 20.89 -4.14
CA LEU A 26 10.83 20.25 -3.27
C LEU A 26 11.51 19.41 -2.18
N ARG A 27 12.52 18.61 -2.54
CA ARG A 27 13.29 17.79 -1.60
C ARG A 27 14.06 18.63 -0.58
N LYS A 28 14.55 19.79 -1.00
CA LYS A 28 15.23 20.77 -0.12
C LYS A 28 14.24 21.67 0.65
N LYS A 29 12.92 21.50 0.46
CA LYS A 29 11.86 22.33 1.06
C LYS A 29 11.97 23.83 0.71
N LEU A 30 12.61 24.16 -0.40
CA LEU A 30 12.78 25.55 -0.88
C LEU A 30 11.51 26.08 -1.56
N ILE A 31 10.59 25.20 -1.95
CA ILE A 31 9.28 25.55 -2.49
C ILE A 31 8.19 24.71 -1.81
N SER A 32 6.96 25.22 -1.83
CA SER A 32 5.80 24.57 -1.21
C SER A 32 5.57 23.17 -1.81
N ARG A 33 5.22 22.20 -0.94
CA ARG A 33 4.88 20.84 -1.33
C ARG A 33 3.70 20.77 -2.34
N ARG A 34 2.86 21.80 -2.39
CA ARG A 34 1.76 21.93 -3.37
C ARG A 34 2.24 21.91 -4.83
N PHE A 35 3.48 22.35 -5.10
CA PHE A 35 4.07 22.31 -6.44
C PHE A 35 4.29 20.90 -6.98
N ARG A 36 4.27 19.87 -6.12
CA ARG A 36 4.34 18.45 -6.56
C ARG A 36 3.25 18.09 -7.56
N ASN A 37 2.04 18.67 -7.40
CA ASN A 37 0.89 18.39 -8.28
C ASN A 37 1.09 18.91 -9.71
N LEU A 38 2.10 19.76 -9.94
CA LEU A 38 2.50 20.20 -11.28
C LEU A 38 3.47 19.24 -11.95
N ILE A 39 4.07 18.32 -11.19
CA ILE A 39 5.02 17.34 -11.72
C ILE A 39 4.22 16.16 -12.24
N GLN A 40 4.24 15.98 -13.54
CA GLN A 40 3.72 14.77 -14.17
C GLN A 40 4.87 13.79 -14.38
N LEU A 41 4.75 12.62 -13.74
CA LEU A 41 5.60 11.47 -13.97
C LEU A 41 4.78 10.46 -14.77
N ASP A 42 5.30 10.04 -15.92
CA ASP A 42 4.68 9.01 -16.75
C ASP A 42 5.67 7.86 -16.94
N GLY A 43 5.15 6.63 -16.96
CA GLY A 43 5.98 5.44 -17.12
C GLY A 43 6.75 5.07 -15.85
N PHE A 44 7.80 4.28 -16.00
CA PHE A 44 8.61 3.83 -14.88
C PHE A 44 9.57 4.92 -14.40
N ASN A 45 9.55 5.18 -13.10
CA ASN A 45 10.44 6.12 -12.42
C ASN A 45 10.93 5.53 -11.10
N ASN A 46 12.18 5.85 -10.74
CA ASN A 46 12.79 5.33 -9.54
C ASN A 46 12.18 5.91 -8.27
N ILE A 47 11.91 5.06 -7.29
CA ILE A 47 11.56 5.48 -5.93
C ILE A 47 12.77 6.22 -5.33
N TYR A 48 12.54 7.40 -4.75
CA TYR A 48 13.62 8.21 -4.21
C TYR A 48 14.43 7.46 -3.14
N LYS A 49 15.74 7.45 -3.29
CA LYS A 49 16.70 6.73 -2.45
C LYS A 49 16.59 5.21 -2.52
N SER A 50 16.02 4.66 -3.58
CA SER A 50 16.01 3.21 -3.83
C SER A 50 16.54 2.89 -5.22
N ASN A 51 16.69 1.61 -5.53
CA ASN A 51 16.99 1.08 -6.84
C ASN A 51 15.79 0.35 -7.45
N ILE A 52 14.58 0.72 -7.04
CA ILE A 52 13.31 0.15 -7.50
C ILE A 52 12.58 1.20 -8.34
N ASP A 53 12.19 0.81 -9.55
CA ASP A 53 11.36 1.62 -10.43
C ASP A 53 9.89 1.22 -10.29
N ILE A 54 9.01 2.22 -10.18
CA ILE A 54 7.57 2.05 -10.15
C ILE A 54 6.91 2.80 -11.30
N PHE A 55 5.79 2.24 -11.79
CA PHE A 55 5.00 2.86 -12.83
C PHE A 55 4.18 4.02 -12.26
N ASN A 56 4.31 5.17 -12.88
CA ASN A 56 3.51 6.35 -12.58
C ASN A 56 2.41 6.53 -13.64
N SER A 57 1.19 6.75 -13.18
CA SER A 57 0.08 7.25 -14.00
C SER A 57 -0.22 8.71 -13.62
N GLN A 58 -0.92 9.43 -14.50
CA GLN A 58 -1.18 10.86 -14.29
C GLN A 58 -2.02 11.17 -13.03
N HIS A 59 -2.79 10.20 -12.56
CA HIS A 59 -3.71 10.35 -11.43
C HIS A 59 -3.28 9.61 -10.16
N ASP A 60 -2.07 9.07 -10.14
CA ASP A 60 -1.55 8.34 -8.99
C ASP A 60 -0.62 9.23 -8.18
N SER A 61 -1.14 9.74 -7.06
CA SER A 61 -0.37 10.60 -6.14
C SER A 61 0.65 9.80 -5.34
N VAL A 62 0.38 8.54 -5.02
CA VAL A 62 1.25 7.70 -4.19
C VAL A 62 2.54 7.40 -4.92
N SER A 63 2.48 6.86 -6.15
CA SER A 63 3.70 6.57 -6.92
C SER A 63 4.51 7.83 -7.20
N ARG A 64 3.83 8.95 -7.51
CA ARG A 64 4.50 10.25 -7.69
C ARG A 64 5.24 10.69 -6.43
N ASP A 65 4.60 10.63 -5.27
CA ASP A 65 5.20 11.07 -4.01
C ASP A 65 6.36 10.15 -3.59
N LEU A 66 6.25 8.85 -3.81
CA LEU A 66 7.36 7.90 -3.61
C LEU A 66 8.57 8.22 -4.51
N CYS A 67 8.33 8.58 -5.78
CA CYS A 67 9.43 8.96 -6.68
C CYS A 67 10.06 10.31 -6.31
N ILE A 68 9.27 11.25 -5.76
CA ILE A 68 9.77 12.59 -5.40
C ILE A 68 10.42 12.59 -4.02
N PHE A 69 9.78 11.99 -3.02
CA PHE A 69 10.14 12.11 -1.61
C PHE A 69 10.62 10.81 -0.97
N GLY A 70 10.31 9.65 -1.56
CA GLY A 70 10.46 8.32 -0.95
C GLY A 70 9.37 8.03 0.08
N VAL A 71 9.63 7.04 0.90
CA VAL A 71 8.75 6.69 2.04
C VAL A 71 8.64 7.87 2.99
N THR A 72 7.44 8.15 3.49
CA THR A 72 7.21 9.29 4.37
C THR A 72 7.87 9.09 5.72
N LYS A 73 8.17 10.22 6.42
CA LYS A 73 8.77 10.12 7.76
C LYS A 73 7.88 9.40 8.78
N LYS A 74 6.56 9.43 8.57
CA LYS A 74 5.59 8.75 9.42
C LYS A 74 5.70 7.23 9.29
N GLU A 75 5.86 6.76 8.06
CA GLU A 75 5.97 5.35 7.72
C GLU A 75 7.41 4.83 7.84
N GLU A 76 8.42 5.73 7.86
CA GLU A 76 9.85 5.37 7.79
C GLU A 76 10.25 4.36 8.87
N LYS A 77 9.74 4.51 10.11
CA LYS A 77 10.05 3.58 11.21
C LYS A 77 9.50 2.17 10.95
N ILE A 78 8.24 2.10 10.52
CA ILE A 78 7.54 0.85 10.20
C ILE A 78 8.19 0.19 8.99
N PHE A 79 8.43 0.97 7.94
CA PHE A 79 9.04 0.50 6.72
C PHE A 79 10.48 0.00 6.93
N ASN A 80 11.29 0.70 7.73
CA ASN A 80 12.66 0.25 8.05
C ASN A 80 12.65 -1.07 8.84
N LYS A 81 11.70 -1.26 9.76
CA LYS A 81 11.55 -2.54 10.45
C LYS A 81 11.16 -3.66 9.48
N PHE A 82 10.24 -3.38 8.53
CA PHE A 82 9.91 -4.33 7.49
C PHE A 82 11.13 -4.71 6.64
N ILE A 83 11.92 -3.72 6.18
CA ILE A 83 13.16 -3.94 5.41
C ILE A 83 14.18 -4.81 6.17
N GLU A 84 14.27 -4.65 7.49
CA GLU A 84 15.15 -5.44 8.33
C GLU A 84 14.73 -6.92 8.34
N VAL A 85 13.45 -7.19 8.60
CA VAL A 85 12.96 -8.55 8.85
C VAL A 85 12.75 -9.36 7.57
N VAL A 86 12.30 -8.70 6.48
CA VAL A 86 11.96 -9.39 5.23
C VAL A 86 13.17 -10.07 4.57
N LYS A 87 14.38 -9.59 4.84
CA LYS A 87 15.63 -10.15 4.30
C LYS A 87 15.87 -11.60 4.71
N ASN A 88 15.34 -11.99 5.87
CA ASN A 88 15.57 -13.30 6.48
C ASN A 88 14.28 -14.12 6.62
N SER A 89 13.16 -13.64 6.09
CA SER A 89 11.86 -14.30 6.18
C SER A 89 11.61 -15.17 4.95
N ASN A 90 10.87 -16.25 5.12
CA ASN A 90 10.57 -17.19 4.04
C ASN A 90 9.27 -16.85 3.31
N SER A 91 8.36 -16.12 3.95
CA SER A 91 7.03 -15.86 3.40
C SER A 91 6.42 -14.53 3.86
N PHE A 92 5.69 -13.89 2.95
CA PHE A 92 5.08 -12.58 3.14
C PHE A 92 3.68 -12.53 2.52
N LEU A 93 2.71 -12.07 3.30
CA LEU A 93 1.34 -11.78 2.86
C LEU A 93 1.11 -10.27 2.93
N ASP A 94 0.71 -9.67 1.80
CA ASP A 94 0.46 -8.24 1.64
C ASP A 94 -1.02 -8.02 1.26
N ILE A 95 -1.86 -7.70 2.23
CA ILE A 95 -3.30 -7.47 2.04
C ILE A 95 -3.55 -5.96 1.96
N GLY A 96 -4.18 -5.52 0.87
CA GLY A 96 -4.25 -4.11 0.50
C GLY A 96 -2.91 -3.62 -0.03
N SER A 97 -2.31 -4.38 -0.96
CA SER A 97 -0.95 -4.15 -1.45
C SER A 97 -0.75 -2.80 -2.15
N GLY A 98 -1.83 -2.14 -2.54
CA GLY A 98 -1.78 -0.90 -3.30
C GLY A 98 -0.96 -1.07 -4.59
N ILE A 99 -0.05 -0.16 -4.84
CA ILE A 99 0.86 -0.23 -6.01
C ILE A 99 2.04 -1.19 -5.81
N GLY A 100 2.11 -1.88 -4.64
CA GLY A 100 3.08 -2.92 -4.33
C GLY A 100 4.35 -2.46 -3.62
N LEU A 101 4.35 -1.35 -2.90
CA LEU A 101 5.56 -0.83 -2.25
C LEU A 101 6.26 -1.89 -1.40
N TYR A 102 5.55 -2.50 -0.46
CA TYR A 102 6.11 -3.52 0.45
C TYR A 102 6.52 -4.78 -0.31
N THR A 103 5.67 -5.28 -1.20
CA THR A 103 5.95 -6.47 -2.03
C THR A 103 7.18 -6.28 -2.93
N LEU A 104 7.34 -5.13 -3.58
CA LEU A 104 8.50 -4.82 -4.42
C LEU A 104 9.81 -4.86 -3.63
N PHE A 105 9.80 -4.28 -2.43
CA PHE A 105 10.98 -4.31 -1.56
C PHE A 105 11.23 -5.71 -1.00
N ALA A 106 10.19 -6.47 -0.67
CA ALA A 106 10.33 -7.86 -0.22
C ALA A 106 11.06 -8.69 -1.28
N ILE A 107 10.55 -8.70 -2.51
CA ILE A 107 11.12 -9.45 -3.63
C ILE A 107 12.53 -8.97 -3.97
N LYS A 108 12.76 -7.66 -3.98
CA LYS A 108 14.07 -7.09 -4.31
C LYS A 108 15.16 -7.45 -3.31
N LEU A 109 14.81 -7.47 -2.02
CA LEU A 109 15.75 -7.73 -0.93
C LEU A 109 15.91 -9.22 -0.63
N ASN A 110 14.89 -10.02 -0.94
CA ASN A 110 14.88 -11.46 -0.74
C ASN A 110 14.17 -12.15 -1.91
N PRO A 111 14.87 -12.40 -3.03
CA PRO A 111 14.26 -13.01 -4.23
C PRO A 111 13.73 -14.44 -4.02
N SER A 112 14.11 -15.10 -2.92
CA SER A 112 13.64 -16.45 -2.56
C SER A 112 12.36 -16.45 -1.74
N ILE A 113 11.91 -15.29 -1.25
CA ILE A 113 10.69 -15.19 -0.43
C ILE A 113 9.47 -15.65 -1.23
N THR A 114 8.60 -16.41 -0.60
CA THR A 114 7.27 -16.68 -1.15
C THR A 114 6.34 -15.53 -0.77
N SER A 115 5.68 -14.90 -1.73
CA SER A 115 4.78 -13.79 -1.43
C SER A 115 3.41 -13.92 -2.11
N LEU A 116 2.40 -13.44 -1.41
CA LEU A 116 1.05 -13.25 -1.92
C LEU A 116 0.64 -11.79 -1.67
N SER A 117 0.28 -11.09 -2.73
CA SER A 117 -0.17 -9.71 -2.68
C SER A 117 -1.60 -9.60 -3.19
N ILE A 118 -2.47 -8.96 -2.43
CA ILE A 118 -3.90 -8.88 -2.72
C ILE A 118 -4.31 -7.41 -2.73
N GLU A 119 -4.93 -6.98 -3.84
CA GLU A 119 -5.38 -5.61 -4.05
C GLU A 119 -6.77 -5.61 -4.69
N PRO A 120 -7.82 -5.13 -4.01
CA PRO A 120 -9.18 -5.16 -4.52
C PRO A 120 -9.46 -4.15 -5.64
N ASN A 121 -8.83 -2.95 -5.63
CA ASN A 121 -9.04 -1.95 -6.65
C ASN A 121 -8.46 -2.39 -8.01
N PRO A 122 -9.28 -2.63 -9.06
CA PRO A 122 -8.77 -3.15 -10.34
C PRO A 122 -7.79 -2.22 -11.04
N SER A 123 -7.92 -0.91 -10.84
CA SER A 123 -7.04 0.10 -11.44
C SER A 123 -5.68 0.10 -10.78
N VAL A 124 -5.65 0.01 -9.44
CA VAL A 124 -4.42 -0.09 -8.63
C VAL A 124 -3.75 -1.44 -8.85
N PHE A 125 -4.52 -2.53 -8.89
CA PHE A 125 -4.03 -3.87 -9.21
C PHE A 125 -3.30 -3.95 -10.57
N LYS A 126 -3.79 -3.23 -11.59
CA LYS A 126 -3.08 -3.15 -12.88
C LYS A 126 -1.71 -2.51 -12.73
N ILE A 127 -1.59 -1.50 -11.87
CA ILE A 127 -0.30 -0.84 -11.57
C ILE A 127 0.60 -1.79 -10.77
N LEU A 128 0.08 -2.43 -9.72
CA LEU A 128 0.78 -3.46 -8.93
C LEU A 128 1.40 -4.53 -9.84
N ASN A 129 0.57 -5.15 -10.68
CA ASN A 129 1.00 -6.21 -11.61
C ASN A 129 2.08 -5.71 -12.60
N LYS A 130 1.96 -4.46 -13.06
CA LYS A 130 2.93 -3.82 -13.94
C LYS A 130 4.27 -3.57 -13.23
N ASN A 131 4.22 -3.13 -11.99
CA ASN A 131 5.39 -2.90 -11.16
C ASN A 131 6.15 -4.20 -10.88
N LEU A 132 5.44 -5.25 -10.47
CA LEU A 132 6.04 -6.55 -10.19
C LEU A 132 6.66 -7.18 -11.44
N LYS A 133 5.97 -7.14 -12.59
CA LYS A 133 6.50 -7.66 -13.86
C LYS A 133 7.74 -6.89 -14.36
N ASN A 134 7.94 -5.66 -13.92
CA ASN A 134 9.15 -4.90 -14.25
C ASN A 134 10.36 -5.27 -13.37
N LEU A 135 10.13 -5.99 -12.29
CA LEU A 135 11.18 -6.41 -11.37
C LEU A 135 11.81 -7.73 -11.89
N SER A 136 13.12 -7.73 -12.08
CA SER A 136 13.86 -8.90 -12.61
C SER A 136 13.80 -10.12 -11.71
N GLU A 137 13.61 -9.93 -10.42
CA GLU A 137 13.52 -10.94 -9.38
C GLU A 137 12.11 -11.57 -9.28
N PHE A 138 11.10 -10.99 -9.96
CA PHE A 138 9.72 -11.52 -9.93
C PHE A 138 9.64 -12.88 -10.64
N ASN A 139 9.14 -13.88 -9.94
CA ASN A 139 9.09 -15.28 -10.41
C ASN A 139 7.84 -16.00 -9.86
N SER A 140 7.75 -17.32 -10.05
CA SER A 140 6.60 -18.15 -9.67
C SER A 140 6.33 -18.24 -8.16
N ASN A 141 7.28 -17.84 -7.31
CA ASN A 141 7.08 -17.79 -5.85
C ASN A 141 6.21 -16.59 -5.43
N HIS A 142 5.96 -15.66 -6.36
CA HIS A 142 5.23 -14.44 -6.08
C HIS A 142 3.87 -14.46 -6.78
N LYS A 143 2.81 -14.42 -6.00
CA LYS A 143 1.42 -14.41 -6.50
C LYS A 143 0.76 -13.07 -6.25
N VAL A 144 -0.11 -12.67 -7.17
CA VAL A 144 -0.90 -11.44 -7.05
C VAL A 144 -2.36 -11.69 -7.39
N MET A 145 -3.29 -11.05 -6.66
CA MET A 145 -4.72 -11.22 -6.87
C MET A 145 -5.48 -9.90 -6.82
N ASN A 146 -6.45 -9.78 -7.72
CA ASN A 146 -7.42 -8.70 -7.68
C ASN A 146 -8.69 -9.20 -6.98
N LYS A 147 -8.67 -9.20 -5.67
CA LYS A 147 -9.72 -9.72 -4.79
C LYS A 147 -9.78 -8.88 -3.50
N PHE A 148 -10.88 -9.01 -2.78
CA PHE A 148 -10.99 -8.54 -1.40
C PHE A 148 -10.90 -9.74 -0.44
N VAL A 149 -10.16 -9.61 0.65
CA VAL A 149 -10.02 -10.68 1.65
C VAL A 149 -11.21 -10.64 2.60
N SER A 150 -11.95 -11.75 2.71
CA SER A 150 -13.10 -11.89 3.60
C SER A 150 -13.30 -13.36 3.98
N GLN A 151 -13.92 -13.60 5.14
CA GLN A 151 -14.33 -14.95 5.56
C GLN A 151 -15.35 -15.57 4.59
N GLN A 152 -16.20 -14.75 4.00
CA GLN A 152 -17.29 -15.21 3.15
C GLN A 152 -16.95 -15.04 1.67
N LYS A 153 -17.26 -16.06 0.86
CA LYS A 153 -17.20 -15.95 -0.60
C LYS A 153 -18.41 -15.20 -1.10
N LEU A 154 -18.28 -13.90 -1.21
CA LEU A 154 -19.32 -12.99 -1.65
C LEU A 154 -18.73 -12.00 -2.68
N ASN A 155 -19.64 -11.26 -3.30
CA ASN A 155 -19.28 -10.02 -3.96
C ASN A 155 -19.59 -8.87 -3.01
N ILE A 156 -18.66 -7.96 -2.83
CA ILE A 156 -18.85 -6.80 -1.97
C ILE A 156 -18.87 -5.50 -2.79
N GLU A 157 -19.56 -4.51 -2.26
CA GLU A 157 -19.43 -3.14 -2.73
C GLU A 157 -18.10 -2.57 -2.28
N PHE A 158 -17.35 -2.04 -3.24
CA PHE A 158 -16.06 -1.40 -2.99
C PHE A 158 -16.07 0.00 -3.57
N ASN A 159 -15.75 1.01 -2.76
CA ASN A 159 -15.92 2.42 -3.10
C ASN A 159 -14.57 3.02 -3.46
N ILE A 160 -14.46 3.54 -4.67
CA ILE A 160 -13.24 4.14 -5.21
C ILE A 160 -13.43 5.64 -5.35
N PRO A 161 -12.61 6.48 -4.71
CA PRO A 161 -12.64 7.91 -4.92
C PRO A 161 -12.55 8.29 -6.40
N THR A 162 -13.38 9.24 -6.82
CA THR A 162 -13.32 9.81 -8.17
C THR A 162 -12.59 11.14 -8.13
N GLY A 163 -11.80 11.44 -9.18
CA GLY A 163 -11.02 12.68 -9.28
C GLY A 163 -9.56 12.46 -9.62
N ASP A 164 -8.68 13.24 -8.98
CA ASP A 164 -7.24 13.23 -9.29
C ASP A 164 -6.44 12.17 -8.51
N ASP A 165 -7.10 11.39 -7.64
CA ASP A 165 -6.44 10.37 -6.83
C ASP A 165 -7.32 9.12 -6.65
N PHE A 166 -7.00 8.07 -7.39
CA PHE A 166 -7.66 6.76 -7.34
C PHE A 166 -6.79 5.69 -6.65
N SER A 167 -5.77 6.12 -5.91
CA SER A 167 -4.75 5.23 -5.37
C SER A 167 -5.21 4.41 -4.17
N TYR A 168 -6.41 4.65 -3.67
CA TYR A 168 -7.02 3.89 -2.58
C TYR A 168 -8.49 3.56 -2.88
N GLY A 169 -9.10 2.77 -2.02
CA GLY A 169 -10.53 2.48 -2.03
C GLY A 169 -10.89 1.77 -0.75
N THR A 170 -12.17 1.73 -0.41
CA THR A 170 -12.64 1.15 0.85
C THR A 170 -13.98 0.43 0.69
N SER A 171 -14.23 -0.62 1.46
CA SER A 171 -15.57 -1.19 1.65
C SER A 171 -16.43 -0.27 2.54
N GLU A 172 -15.81 0.57 3.36
CA GLU A 172 -16.46 1.42 4.34
C GLU A 172 -16.87 2.76 3.70
N ARG A 173 -18.03 2.78 3.08
CA ARG A 173 -18.59 3.93 2.36
C ARG A 173 -18.64 5.21 3.18
N TYR A 174 -18.95 5.11 4.48
CA TYR A 174 -19.06 6.25 5.39
C TYR A 174 -17.75 7.05 5.49
N LEU A 175 -16.58 6.41 5.35
CA LEU A 175 -15.29 7.10 5.40
C LEU A 175 -15.09 8.12 4.27
N LEU A 176 -15.74 7.90 3.13
CA LEU A 176 -15.72 8.84 2.00
C LEU A 176 -16.82 9.89 2.14
N GLU A 177 -18.00 9.49 2.61
CA GLU A 177 -19.15 10.38 2.81
C GLU A 177 -18.86 11.45 3.87
N GLU A 178 -18.29 11.10 5.03
CA GLU A 178 -17.90 12.04 6.09
C GLU A 178 -16.90 13.09 5.59
N LYS A 179 -16.00 12.71 4.69
CA LYS A 179 -15.01 13.61 4.11
C LYS A 179 -15.53 14.37 2.87
N ASN A 180 -16.78 14.13 2.46
CA ASN A 180 -17.37 14.65 1.22
C ASN A 180 -16.51 14.34 -0.02
N ILE A 181 -15.92 13.16 -0.08
CA ILE A 181 -15.11 12.70 -1.21
C ILE A 181 -16.05 12.03 -2.20
N PRO A 182 -16.14 12.49 -3.46
CA PRO A 182 -16.93 11.82 -4.49
C PRO A 182 -16.29 10.48 -4.83
N PHE A 183 -17.11 9.44 -5.01
CA PHE A 183 -16.66 8.08 -5.30
C PHE A 183 -17.59 7.37 -6.29
N GLU A 184 -17.10 6.32 -6.87
CA GLU A 184 -17.87 5.30 -7.58
C GLU A 184 -17.85 3.99 -6.81
N THR A 185 -18.96 3.25 -6.85
CA THR A 185 -19.04 1.92 -6.23
C THR A 185 -18.92 0.85 -7.31
N ILE A 186 -18.03 -0.08 -7.11
CA ILE A 186 -17.86 -1.27 -7.96
C ILE A 186 -18.14 -2.54 -7.15
N ILE A 187 -18.40 -3.64 -7.85
CA ILE A 187 -18.49 -4.95 -7.22
C ILE A 187 -17.16 -5.66 -7.33
N VAL A 188 -16.62 -6.12 -6.20
CA VAL A 188 -15.37 -6.86 -6.13
C VAL A 188 -15.62 -8.25 -5.55
N GLU A 189 -15.01 -9.26 -6.18
CA GLU A 189 -15.06 -10.62 -5.66
C GLU A 189 -14.19 -10.75 -4.40
N THR A 190 -14.70 -11.47 -3.41
CA THR A 190 -13.92 -11.82 -2.22
C THR A 190 -13.11 -13.09 -2.43
N THR A 191 -12.12 -13.30 -1.60
CA THR A 191 -11.33 -14.52 -1.51
C THR A 191 -11.02 -14.89 -0.07
N GLN A 192 -10.87 -16.18 0.18
CA GLN A 192 -10.27 -16.71 1.41
C GLN A 192 -8.82 -17.06 1.13
N ILE A 193 -7.93 -16.82 2.10
CA ILE A 193 -6.50 -17.13 1.94
C ILE A 193 -6.27 -18.64 1.75
N SER A 194 -7.16 -19.49 2.28
CA SER A 194 -7.14 -20.95 2.12
C SER A 194 -7.20 -21.42 0.65
N GLU A 195 -7.65 -20.57 -0.27
CA GLU A 195 -7.61 -20.88 -1.72
C GLU A 195 -6.18 -20.95 -2.28
N PHE A 196 -5.20 -20.49 -1.50
CA PHE A 196 -3.78 -20.58 -1.86
C PHE A 196 -3.17 -21.80 -1.16
N ASN A 197 -2.46 -22.62 -1.91
CA ASN A 197 -1.69 -23.76 -1.38
C ASN A 197 -0.48 -23.32 -0.53
N HIS A 198 -0.60 -22.20 0.20
CA HIS A 198 0.42 -21.70 1.10
C HIS A 198 -0.24 -21.42 2.45
N SER A 199 0.13 -22.19 3.45
CA SER A 199 -0.53 -22.21 4.76
C SER A 199 0.20 -21.43 5.85
N ARG A 200 1.33 -20.78 5.53
CA ARG A 200 2.18 -20.13 6.53
C ARG A 200 2.78 -18.86 6.00
N PHE A 201 2.55 -17.76 6.72
CA PHE A 201 3.18 -16.47 6.43
C PHE A 201 3.89 -15.95 7.67
N GLU A 202 5.21 -15.80 7.60
CA GLU A 202 6.02 -15.28 8.70
C GLU A 202 5.84 -13.79 8.91
N ILE A 203 5.55 -13.07 7.84
CA ILE A 203 5.21 -11.64 7.87
C ILE A 203 3.85 -11.44 7.20
N ILE A 204 2.98 -10.68 7.85
CA ILE A 204 1.70 -10.24 7.29
C ILE A 204 1.64 -8.72 7.35
N LYS A 205 1.21 -8.07 6.25
CA LYS A 205 0.81 -6.66 6.22
C LYS A 205 -0.66 -6.55 5.89
N ILE A 206 -1.36 -5.69 6.63
CA ILE A 206 -2.77 -5.34 6.41
C ILE A 206 -2.89 -3.83 6.30
N ASP A 207 -3.47 -3.35 5.19
CA ASP A 207 -3.70 -1.93 4.92
C ASP A 207 -4.93 -1.83 4.00
N VAL A 208 -6.11 -1.82 4.60
CA VAL A 208 -7.38 -2.07 3.90
C VAL A 208 -8.43 -0.97 4.11
N GLU A 209 -7.98 0.17 4.67
CA GLU A 209 -8.78 1.39 4.74
C GLU A 209 -10.17 1.17 5.40
N GLY A 210 -10.15 0.56 6.61
CA GLY A 210 -11.33 0.44 7.47
C GLY A 210 -11.91 -0.96 7.63
N SER A 211 -11.39 -1.99 6.97
CA SER A 211 -11.85 -3.38 7.07
C SER A 211 -10.86 -4.28 7.83
N GLU A 212 -10.02 -3.69 8.69
CA GLU A 212 -8.90 -4.37 9.35
C GLU A 212 -9.39 -5.56 10.19
N LEU A 213 -10.46 -5.35 10.96
CA LEU A 213 -11.02 -6.40 11.84
C LEU A 213 -11.61 -7.58 11.03
N ASP A 214 -12.34 -7.28 9.94
CA ASP A 214 -12.92 -8.31 9.07
C ASP A 214 -11.83 -9.15 8.39
N VAL A 215 -10.75 -8.49 7.98
CA VAL A 215 -9.57 -9.16 7.40
C VAL A 215 -8.89 -10.02 8.46
N LEU A 216 -8.71 -9.53 9.69
CA LEU A 216 -8.12 -10.29 10.79
C LEU A 216 -8.92 -11.57 11.08
N PHE A 217 -10.24 -11.50 11.14
CA PHE A 217 -11.11 -12.69 11.24
C PHE A 217 -10.93 -13.65 10.06
N ALA A 218 -10.76 -13.10 8.85
CA ALA A 218 -10.62 -13.93 7.64
C ALA A 218 -9.26 -14.67 7.58
N ILE A 219 -8.25 -14.18 8.29
CA ILE A 219 -6.90 -14.77 8.30
C ILE A 219 -6.49 -15.35 9.65
N GLU A 220 -7.40 -15.50 10.60
CA GLU A 220 -7.11 -15.90 11.98
C GLU A 220 -6.23 -17.15 12.06
N GLU A 221 -6.54 -18.19 11.27
CA GLU A 221 -5.76 -19.43 11.22
C GLU A 221 -4.29 -19.23 10.81
N TYR A 222 -3.99 -18.17 10.00
CA TYR A 222 -2.64 -17.86 9.51
C TYR A 222 -1.81 -17.09 10.54
N LEU A 223 -2.44 -16.45 11.53
CA LEU A 223 -1.76 -15.71 12.59
C LEU A 223 -0.89 -16.63 13.44
N THR A 224 -1.23 -17.92 13.55
CA THR A 224 -0.44 -18.94 14.28
C THR A 224 1.01 -19.05 13.79
N TYR A 225 1.28 -18.70 12.54
CA TYR A 225 2.60 -18.77 11.92
C TYR A 225 3.23 -17.40 11.66
N CYS A 226 2.50 -16.34 12.01
CA CYS A 226 2.94 -14.97 11.80
C CYS A 226 3.84 -14.50 12.93
N ASN A 227 5.09 -14.18 12.62
CA ASN A 227 6.05 -13.63 13.58
C ASN A 227 5.82 -12.14 13.80
N LEU A 228 5.54 -11.41 12.72
CA LEU A 228 5.33 -9.96 12.72
C LEU A 228 4.15 -9.57 11.84
N LEU A 229 3.21 -8.86 12.44
CA LEU A 229 2.07 -8.26 11.77
C LEU A 229 2.28 -6.75 11.68
N PHE A 230 2.27 -6.24 10.45
CA PHE A 230 2.24 -4.81 10.12
C PHE A 230 0.80 -4.45 9.76
N ILE A 231 0.20 -3.53 10.48
CA ILE A 231 -1.21 -3.19 10.25
C ILE A 231 -1.43 -1.68 10.36
N GLU A 232 -2.16 -1.11 9.38
CA GLU A 232 -2.74 0.23 9.54
C GLU A 232 -4.07 0.08 10.25
N ILE A 233 -4.33 0.89 11.29
CA ILE A 233 -5.56 0.81 12.09
C ILE A 233 -6.20 2.18 12.14
N ILE A 234 -7.50 2.24 11.83
CA ILE A 234 -8.34 3.42 12.03
C ILE A 234 -8.76 3.47 13.49
N ASP A 235 -8.70 4.67 14.10
CA ASP A 235 -8.93 4.88 15.54
C ASP A 235 -10.26 4.29 16.03
N SER A 236 -11.31 4.32 15.21
CA SER A 236 -12.61 3.74 15.53
C SER A 236 -12.62 2.21 15.69
N GLN A 237 -11.63 1.49 15.17
CA GLN A 237 -11.51 0.04 15.27
C GLN A 237 -10.40 -0.38 16.25
N LYS A 238 -9.66 0.56 16.78
CA LYS A 238 -8.42 0.29 17.53
C LYS A 238 -8.61 -0.69 18.67
N ASP A 239 -9.57 -0.43 19.54
CA ASP A 239 -9.79 -1.27 20.74
C ASP A 239 -10.16 -2.71 20.32
N LEU A 240 -11.05 -2.87 19.33
CA LEU A 240 -11.45 -4.19 18.83
C LEU A 240 -10.30 -4.96 18.17
N VAL A 241 -9.45 -4.26 17.42
CA VAL A 241 -8.26 -4.87 16.78
C VAL A 241 -7.25 -5.29 17.84
N TYR A 242 -7.04 -4.47 18.88
CA TYR A 242 -6.15 -4.80 19.98
C TYR A 242 -6.64 -6.01 20.76
N ASP A 243 -7.92 -6.05 21.15
CA ASP A 243 -8.53 -7.18 21.86
C ASP A 243 -8.42 -8.47 21.03
N PHE A 244 -8.67 -8.39 19.72
CA PHE A 244 -8.53 -9.54 18.83
C PHE A 244 -7.08 -10.05 18.77
N LEU A 245 -6.12 -9.15 18.61
CA LEU A 245 -4.70 -9.51 18.49
C LEU A 245 -4.13 -10.05 19.82
N GLU A 246 -4.52 -9.47 20.95
CA GLU A 246 -4.13 -9.98 22.27
C GLU A 246 -4.67 -11.39 22.49
N ASN A 247 -5.94 -11.67 22.15
CA ASN A 247 -6.53 -13.00 22.21
C ASN A 247 -5.83 -14.01 21.28
N ASN A 248 -5.16 -13.54 20.24
CA ASN A 248 -4.34 -14.35 19.32
C ASN A 248 -2.84 -14.34 19.66
N ASN A 249 -2.47 -13.99 20.90
CA ASN A 249 -1.10 -13.95 21.42
C ASN A 249 -0.16 -12.97 20.69
N PHE A 250 -0.68 -11.83 20.26
CA PHE A 250 0.12 -10.74 19.73
C PHE A 250 0.21 -9.60 20.72
N LYS A 251 1.38 -8.98 20.82
CA LYS A 251 1.57 -7.75 21.56
C LYS A 251 2.13 -6.64 20.68
N PRO A 252 1.81 -5.36 20.98
CA PRO A 252 2.33 -4.25 20.23
C PRO A 252 3.85 -4.10 20.40
N LEU A 253 4.57 -3.99 19.30
CA LEU A 253 6.00 -3.69 19.24
C LEU A 253 6.24 -2.23 18.85
N VAL A 254 5.40 -1.68 17.97
CA VAL A 254 5.42 -0.27 17.56
C VAL A 254 3.98 0.22 17.49
N GLU A 255 3.73 1.36 18.13
CA GLU A 255 2.41 1.99 18.17
C GLU A 255 2.42 3.38 17.52
N SER A 256 1.30 3.75 16.90
CA SER A 256 1.02 5.08 16.40
C SER A 256 0.21 5.90 17.41
N LYS A 257 0.36 7.22 17.33
CA LYS A 257 -0.45 8.21 18.10
C LYS A 257 -1.44 8.95 17.20
N GLU A 258 -1.60 8.50 15.97
CA GLU A 258 -2.46 9.14 14.96
C GLU A 258 -3.82 8.44 14.90
N ASN A 259 -4.87 9.16 14.46
CA ASN A 259 -6.23 8.61 14.27
C ASN A 259 -6.30 7.50 13.21
N VAL A 260 -5.39 7.55 12.22
CA VAL A 260 -5.09 6.45 11.31
C VAL A 260 -3.60 6.21 11.42
N GLY A 261 -3.21 5.06 11.91
CA GLY A 261 -1.82 4.81 12.26
C GLY A 261 -1.33 3.45 11.89
N ASN A 262 -0.03 3.38 11.63
CA ASN A 262 0.67 2.15 11.34
C ASN A 262 1.25 1.55 12.62
N TYR A 263 1.01 0.26 12.81
CA TYR A 263 1.41 -0.52 13.99
C TYR A 263 2.23 -1.74 13.59
N ILE A 264 3.03 -2.22 14.51
CA ILE A 264 3.68 -3.53 14.40
C ILE A 264 3.32 -4.32 15.65
N PHE A 265 2.80 -5.52 15.44
CA PHE A 265 2.58 -6.49 16.49
C PHE A 265 3.54 -7.67 16.30
N ILE A 266 3.98 -8.24 17.41
CA ILE A 266 4.86 -9.41 17.45
C ILE A 266 4.13 -10.56 18.13
N SER A 267 4.26 -11.76 17.57
CA SER A 267 3.74 -12.98 18.20
C SER A 267 4.50 -13.31 19.47
N GLU A 268 3.79 -13.71 20.52
CA GLU A 268 4.36 -14.22 21.77
C GLU A 268 4.51 -15.75 21.76
N ALA A 269 4.05 -16.41 20.71
CA ALA A 269 4.07 -17.87 20.58
C ALA A 269 5.39 -18.42 20.02
N ILE A 270 6.37 -17.55 19.69
CA ILE A 270 7.62 -17.91 19.03
C ILE A 270 8.81 -17.54 19.90
#